data_a0b8ceeb0491521e4709f4d0b197f107
#
_entry.id   a0b8ceeb0491521e4709f4d0b197f107
#
_cell.length_a   1.000
_cell.length_b   1.000
_cell.length_c   1.000
_cell.angle_alpha   90.00
_cell.angle_beta   90.00
_cell.angle_gamma   90.00
#
_symmetry.space_group_name_H-M   'P 1'
#
loop_
_entity.id
_entity.type
_entity.pdbx_description
1 polymer ?
#
loop_
_entity_poly.entity_id
_entity_poly.type
_entity_poly.pdbx_seq_one_letter_code
_entity_poly.pdbx_strand_id
1 'polypeptide(L)'
;MIKTLSQALRMDKERFKVPKSVQQAIPIQRIWPDGIFQQGTKFSKTYRFTDINYYIASKDNKTEMFLDYSELLNSLDSGISAQITINNRRINKEEFEKSILLPMKEDGLDHYREEYNEMLLSKITGTNNSIYQERYLTVSVHKRSIDDARTYFARIGTDIVTHLAKLSSTAEGLDAESRLQIFRDFFKGDVPQAFPFDLKQFAKKGTSFKDWMCPDSMEFERDHFKIGDRYGRVLYMQDYASYVKDDMISELCDFSRNLMLSIDILPVPTDEAVREIQNRLLGVETNVTNWQRRQNANNNFSAIVPYDMELQRKETKEMLDDLTTRDQRMMFGILTMVHLADSKKQLDSDTELILSIARKHLCQMATLKWQQVDGLNTVLPYGLRKINALRTLTTESTAVLIPFHTQEILQPGGIYYGQNAVSKNLLVADRKSTRLNSSHANESRMPSSA
;
A
#
# COMPACT_ATOMS: atom_id res chain seq x y z
N MET A 1 -21.97 7.61 -20.26
CA MET A 1 -20.96 6.97 -19.37
C MET A 1 -20.53 5.68 -20.00
N ILE A 2 -19.28 5.55 -20.34
CA ILE A 2 -18.71 4.49 -21.15
C ILE A 2 -18.67 3.23 -20.29
N LYS A 3 -18.92 2.06 -20.87
CA LYS A 3 -19.08 0.78 -20.11
C LYS A 3 -17.90 0.45 -19.20
N THR A 4 -16.66 0.72 -19.63
CA THR A 4 -15.43 0.40 -18.90
C THR A 4 -15.21 1.34 -17.71
N LEU A 5 -15.45 2.65 -17.90
CA LEU A 5 -15.39 3.64 -16.84
C LEU A 5 -16.45 3.35 -15.75
N SER A 6 -17.66 2.97 -16.16
CA SER A 6 -18.72 2.60 -15.20
C SER A 6 -18.40 1.31 -14.45
N GLN A 7 -17.66 0.37 -15.06
CA GLN A 7 -17.16 -0.82 -14.37
C GLN A 7 -16.04 -0.49 -13.38
N ALA A 8 -15.07 0.36 -13.77
CA ALA A 8 -13.96 0.78 -12.90
C ALA A 8 -14.48 1.55 -11.66
N LEU A 9 -15.50 2.37 -11.83
CA LEU A 9 -16.12 3.12 -10.72
C LEU A 9 -17.01 2.24 -9.82
N ARG A 10 -17.36 1.03 -10.26
CA ARG A 10 -18.23 0.15 -9.49
C ARG A 10 -17.49 -0.41 -8.28
N MET A 11 -18.08 -0.21 -7.11
CA MET A 11 -17.55 -0.79 -5.86
C MET A 11 -17.76 -2.30 -5.84
N ASP A 12 -16.85 -3.03 -5.19
CA ASP A 12 -16.96 -4.46 -4.92
C ASP A 12 -17.98 -4.73 -3.77
N LYS A 13 -19.13 -4.08 -3.81
CA LYS A 13 -20.20 -4.27 -2.81
C LYS A 13 -21.15 -5.36 -3.23
N GLU A 14 -21.28 -6.35 -2.36
CA GLU A 14 -22.41 -7.29 -2.38
C GLU A 14 -23.62 -6.65 -1.71
N ARG A 15 -24.80 -7.29 -1.85
CA ARG A 15 -25.99 -6.89 -1.06
C ARG A 15 -25.61 -6.89 0.41
N PHE A 16 -25.93 -5.80 1.11
CA PHE A 16 -25.65 -5.67 2.54
C PHE A 16 -26.29 -6.83 3.30
N LYS A 17 -25.44 -7.61 3.98
CA LYS A 17 -25.83 -8.63 4.94
C LYS A 17 -25.04 -8.38 6.22
N VAL A 18 -25.74 -8.28 7.33
CA VAL A 18 -25.06 -8.23 8.63
C VAL A 18 -24.30 -9.55 8.83
N PRO A 19 -22.96 -9.51 8.99
CA PRO A 19 -22.19 -10.72 9.25
C PRO A 19 -22.65 -11.38 10.54
N LYS A 20 -22.98 -12.67 10.50
CA LYS A 20 -23.37 -13.45 11.67
C LYS A 20 -22.19 -14.13 12.37
N SER A 21 -21.02 -14.10 11.76
CA SER A 21 -19.77 -14.62 12.28
C SER A 21 -18.59 -13.83 11.75
N VAL A 22 -17.45 -13.90 12.46
CA VAL A 22 -16.19 -13.28 12.05
C VAL A 22 -15.76 -13.73 10.64
N GLN A 23 -15.94 -15.02 10.32
CA GLN A 23 -15.62 -15.56 9.01
C GLN A 23 -16.43 -14.92 7.87
N GLN A 24 -17.68 -14.48 8.15
CA GLN A 24 -18.51 -13.80 7.15
C GLN A 24 -18.11 -12.34 6.93
N ALA A 25 -17.47 -11.71 7.93
CA ALA A 25 -16.91 -10.37 7.77
C ALA A 25 -15.71 -10.35 6.81
N ILE A 26 -15.01 -11.48 6.65
CA ILE A 26 -13.85 -11.61 5.77
C ILE A 26 -14.32 -12.00 4.36
N PRO A 27 -14.02 -11.19 3.33
CA PRO A 27 -14.66 -11.31 2.02
C PRO A 27 -14.12 -12.43 1.13
N ILE A 28 -13.02 -13.12 1.49
CA ILE A 28 -12.40 -14.16 0.66
C ILE A 28 -13.32 -15.38 0.59
N GLN A 29 -13.60 -15.87 -0.61
CA GLN A 29 -14.43 -17.07 -0.83
C GLN A 29 -13.61 -18.33 -1.09
N ARG A 30 -12.54 -18.20 -1.90
CA ARG A 30 -11.65 -19.31 -2.28
C ARG A 30 -10.20 -18.85 -2.31
N ILE A 31 -9.31 -19.79 -2.05
CA ILE A 31 -7.85 -19.61 -2.16
C ILE A 31 -7.25 -20.79 -2.94
N TRP A 32 -6.15 -20.53 -3.63
CA TRP A 32 -5.36 -21.55 -4.34
C TRP A 32 -3.91 -21.56 -3.84
N PRO A 33 -3.20 -22.70 -3.96
CA PRO A 33 -1.82 -22.82 -3.47
C PRO A 33 -0.86 -21.77 -4.03
N ASP A 34 -1.11 -21.32 -5.25
CA ASP A 34 -0.34 -20.28 -5.95
C ASP A 34 -0.62 -18.85 -5.46
N GLY A 35 -1.33 -18.72 -4.34
CA GLY A 35 -1.61 -17.43 -3.69
C GLY A 35 -2.71 -16.61 -4.36
N ILE A 36 -3.46 -17.16 -5.30
CA ILE A 36 -4.61 -16.48 -5.87
C ILE A 36 -5.79 -16.57 -4.91
N PHE A 37 -6.42 -15.42 -4.61
CA PHE A 37 -7.65 -15.33 -3.84
C PHE A 37 -8.82 -14.94 -4.75
N GLN A 38 -10.01 -15.46 -4.44
CA GLN A 38 -11.23 -15.18 -5.21
C GLN A 38 -12.34 -14.64 -4.33
N GLN A 39 -13.02 -13.61 -4.87
CA GLN A 39 -14.34 -13.16 -4.42
C GLN A 39 -15.25 -12.95 -5.62
N GLY A 40 -16.32 -13.72 -5.71
CA GLY A 40 -17.18 -13.70 -6.90
C GLY A 40 -16.40 -14.01 -8.17
N THR A 41 -16.43 -13.08 -9.12
CA THR A 41 -15.66 -13.13 -10.38
C THR A 41 -14.31 -12.42 -10.30
N LYS A 42 -13.98 -11.80 -9.16
CA LYS A 42 -12.74 -11.07 -8.95
C LYS A 42 -11.68 -11.98 -8.36
N PHE A 43 -10.54 -12.03 -9.02
CA PHE A 43 -9.33 -12.75 -8.59
C PHE A 43 -8.25 -11.75 -8.23
N SER A 44 -7.47 -12.04 -7.20
CA SER A 44 -6.36 -11.20 -6.78
C SER A 44 -5.12 -12.01 -6.48
N LYS A 45 -3.95 -11.44 -6.77
CA LYS A 45 -2.63 -11.95 -6.42
C LYS A 45 -1.79 -10.84 -5.80
N THR A 46 -1.00 -11.20 -4.78
CA THR A 46 -0.17 -10.26 -4.03
C THR A 46 1.30 -10.56 -4.29
N TYR A 47 2.07 -9.51 -4.50
CA TYR A 47 3.52 -9.53 -4.62
C TYR A 47 4.11 -8.76 -3.45
N ARG A 48 5.09 -9.34 -2.76
CA ARG A 48 5.89 -8.63 -1.76
C ARG A 48 7.08 -8.00 -2.47
N PHE A 49 7.41 -6.76 -2.15
CA PHE A 49 8.58 -6.08 -2.71
C PHE A 49 9.39 -5.37 -1.63
N THR A 50 10.69 -5.20 -1.90
CA THR A 50 11.62 -4.59 -0.96
C THR A 50 11.65 -3.08 -1.07
N ASP A 51 11.99 -2.40 0.03
CA ASP A 51 12.24 -0.97 0.04
C ASP A 51 13.55 -0.62 -0.67
N ILE A 52 13.67 0.63 -1.09
CA ILE A 52 14.87 1.20 -1.68
C ILE A 52 15.28 2.47 -0.93
N ASN A 53 16.54 2.88 -1.09
CA ASN A 53 17.10 4.05 -0.39
C ASN A 53 16.67 5.37 -1.07
N TYR A 54 15.35 5.61 -1.16
CA TYR A 54 14.79 6.81 -1.77
C TYR A 54 15.09 8.07 -0.96
N TYR A 55 14.90 8.03 0.36
CA TYR A 55 15.02 9.22 1.22
C TYR A 55 16.39 9.87 1.17
N ILE A 56 17.47 9.06 1.17
CA ILE A 56 18.87 9.51 1.19
C ILE A 56 19.47 9.71 -0.22
N ALA A 57 18.72 9.39 -1.29
CA ALA A 57 19.20 9.53 -2.66
C ALA A 57 19.44 10.99 -3.06
N SER A 58 20.37 11.20 -3.98
CA SER A 58 20.59 12.51 -4.60
C SER A 58 19.36 12.99 -5.35
N LYS A 59 19.24 14.28 -5.64
CA LYS A 59 18.10 14.82 -6.37
C LYS A 59 17.92 14.16 -7.76
N ASP A 60 19.01 13.92 -8.45
CA ASP A 60 18.99 13.31 -9.79
C ASP A 60 18.52 11.85 -9.70
N ASN A 61 19.04 11.08 -8.75
CA ASN A 61 18.61 9.70 -8.52
C ASN A 61 17.13 9.63 -8.07
N LYS A 62 16.67 10.57 -7.23
CA LYS A 62 15.24 10.64 -6.89
C LYS A 62 14.36 10.87 -8.10
N THR A 63 14.80 11.74 -9.02
CA THR A 63 14.06 11.99 -10.25
C THR A 63 14.03 10.74 -11.13
N GLU A 64 15.13 10.01 -11.27
CA GLU A 64 15.19 8.75 -12.01
C GLU A 64 14.25 7.69 -11.38
N MET A 65 14.35 7.48 -10.06
CA MET A 65 13.47 6.56 -9.33
C MET A 65 11.98 6.94 -9.48
N PHE A 66 11.67 8.23 -9.49
CA PHE A 66 10.30 8.72 -9.68
C PHE A 66 9.78 8.43 -11.09
N LEU A 67 10.62 8.58 -12.11
CA LEU A 67 10.28 8.24 -13.49
C LEU A 67 10.09 6.73 -13.68
N ASP A 68 10.99 5.91 -13.15
CA ASP A 68 10.87 4.45 -13.19
C ASP A 68 9.60 3.97 -12.46
N TYR A 69 9.25 4.60 -11.33
CA TYR A 69 8.01 4.30 -10.63
C TYR A 69 6.77 4.72 -11.43
N SER A 70 6.84 5.85 -12.13
CA SER A 70 5.80 6.30 -13.06
C SER A 70 5.63 5.31 -14.22
N GLU A 71 6.72 4.74 -14.75
CA GLU A 71 6.65 3.67 -15.76
C GLU A 71 5.97 2.41 -15.23
N LEU A 72 6.25 2.00 -13.98
CA LEU A 72 5.53 0.89 -13.34
C LEU A 72 4.03 1.16 -13.30
N LEU A 73 3.61 2.37 -12.89
CA LEU A 73 2.20 2.75 -12.85
C LEU A 73 1.57 2.76 -14.25
N ASN A 74 2.31 3.25 -15.25
CA ASN A 74 1.86 3.26 -16.64
C ASN A 74 1.82 1.85 -17.27
N SER A 75 2.56 0.88 -16.74
CA SER A 75 2.51 -0.51 -17.21
C SER A 75 1.25 -1.27 -16.79
N LEU A 76 0.51 -0.74 -15.81
CA LEU A 76 -0.71 -1.37 -15.32
C LEU A 76 -1.81 -1.32 -16.38
N ASP A 77 -2.38 -2.48 -16.70
CA ASP A 77 -3.47 -2.59 -17.67
C ASP A 77 -4.72 -1.85 -17.20
N SER A 78 -5.46 -1.28 -18.12
CA SER A 78 -6.80 -0.76 -17.84
C SER A 78 -7.77 -1.92 -17.52
N GLY A 79 -8.69 -1.68 -16.57
CA GLY A 79 -9.66 -2.68 -16.14
C GLY A 79 -9.20 -3.61 -15.01
N ILE A 80 -8.00 -3.38 -14.47
CA ILE A 80 -7.55 -3.99 -13.22
C ILE A 80 -7.69 -3.00 -12.06
N SER A 81 -7.52 -3.51 -10.86
CA SER A 81 -7.28 -2.71 -9.66
C SER A 81 -5.94 -3.13 -9.07
N ALA A 82 -5.04 -2.18 -8.89
CA ALA A 82 -3.78 -2.37 -8.18
C ALA A 82 -3.89 -1.70 -6.81
N GLN A 83 -3.41 -2.38 -5.78
CA GLN A 83 -3.40 -1.88 -4.41
C GLN A 83 -1.99 -1.99 -3.87
N ILE A 84 -1.36 -0.87 -3.57
CA ILE A 84 -0.07 -0.80 -2.90
C ILE A 84 -0.34 -0.69 -1.41
N THR A 85 0.19 -1.61 -0.62
CA THR A 85 -0.01 -1.66 0.83
C THR A 85 1.32 -1.58 1.54
N ILE A 86 1.44 -0.64 2.47
CA ILE A 86 2.54 -0.55 3.44
C ILE A 86 2.00 -1.07 4.77
N ASN A 87 2.62 -2.10 5.28
CA ASN A 87 2.24 -2.77 6.52
C ASN A 87 3.31 -2.53 7.58
N ASN A 88 3.00 -1.73 8.59
CA ASN A 88 3.83 -1.60 9.79
C ASN A 88 3.42 -2.69 10.77
N ARG A 89 4.34 -3.58 11.04
CA ARG A 89 4.17 -4.67 11.99
C ARG A 89 5.12 -4.49 13.16
N ARG A 90 4.60 -4.58 14.38
CA ARG A 90 5.48 -4.75 15.55
C ARG A 90 6.21 -6.08 15.41
N ILE A 91 7.50 -6.03 15.60
CA ILE A 91 8.34 -7.23 15.64
C ILE A 91 7.98 -7.96 16.94
N ASN A 92 7.58 -9.23 16.82
CA ASN A 92 7.47 -10.09 17.98
C ASN A 92 8.87 -10.24 18.60
N LYS A 93 9.03 -9.74 19.83
CA LYS A 93 10.33 -9.69 20.49
C LYS A 93 10.99 -11.07 20.57
N GLU A 94 10.21 -12.11 20.87
CA GLU A 94 10.73 -13.48 20.98
C GLU A 94 11.18 -14.08 19.64
N GLU A 95 10.42 -13.85 18.55
CA GLU A 95 10.81 -14.30 17.21
C GLU A 95 12.01 -13.51 16.69
N PHE A 96 12.05 -12.21 16.97
CA PHE A 96 13.15 -11.34 16.60
C PHE A 96 14.44 -11.73 17.34
N GLU A 97 14.37 -11.95 18.65
CA GLU A 97 15.49 -12.44 19.45
C GLU A 97 15.99 -13.78 18.90
N LYS A 98 15.11 -14.72 18.62
CA LYS A 98 15.49 -16.02 18.03
C LYS A 98 16.13 -15.91 16.65
N SER A 99 15.76 -14.90 15.86
CA SER A 99 16.30 -14.71 14.51
C SER A 99 17.67 -14.03 14.47
N ILE A 100 18.00 -13.24 15.48
CA ILE A 100 19.21 -12.40 15.53
C ILE A 100 20.25 -12.95 16.51
N LEU A 101 19.80 -13.51 17.63
CA LEU A 101 20.72 -14.01 18.67
C LEU A 101 21.47 -15.24 18.15
N LEU A 102 22.78 -15.28 18.49
CA LEU A 102 23.60 -16.42 18.16
C LEU A 102 23.25 -17.62 19.09
N PRO A 103 22.93 -18.80 18.53
CA PRO A 103 22.66 -19.98 19.34
C PRO A 103 23.93 -20.46 20.05
N MET A 104 23.80 -20.89 21.30
CA MET A 104 24.88 -21.53 22.04
C MET A 104 25.23 -22.88 21.41
N LYS A 105 26.54 -23.22 21.35
CA LYS A 105 27.04 -24.42 20.64
C LYS A 105 27.89 -25.33 21.51
N GLU A 106 28.14 -24.97 22.77
CA GLU A 106 28.99 -25.74 23.72
C GLU A 106 30.41 -26.04 23.17
N ASP A 107 30.96 -25.09 22.39
CA ASP A 107 32.27 -25.20 21.73
C ASP A 107 33.38 -24.37 22.41
N GLY A 108 33.16 -23.94 23.67
CA GLY A 108 34.06 -23.10 24.43
C GLY A 108 34.06 -21.61 24.05
N LEU A 109 33.26 -21.22 23.06
CA LEU A 109 33.10 -19.81 22.60
C LEU A 109 31.78 -19.18 23.06
N ASP A 110 31.01 -19.85 23.89
CA ASP A 110 29.66 -19.40 24.27
C ASP A 110 29.67 -18.11 25.08
N HIS A 111 30.69 -17.88 25.87
CA HIS A 111 30.84 -16.63 26.60
C HIS A 111 30.92 -15.39 25.66
N TYR A 112 31.57 -15.52 24.48
CA TYR A 112 31.59 -14.45 23.47
C TYR A 112 30.24 -14.28 22.78
N ARG A 113 29.49 -15.39 22.57
CA ARG A 113 28.13 -15.34 22.05
C ARG A 113 27.19 -14.66 23.03
N GLU A 114 27.34 -14.94 24.31
CA GLU A 114 26.54 -14.35 25.38
C GLU A 114 26.78 -12.84 25.46
N GLU A 115 28.04 -12.36 25.49
CA GLU A 115 28.37 -10.96 25.45
C GLU A 115 27.82 -10.25 24.20
N TYR A 116 27.95 -10.88 23.03
CA TYR A 116 27.40 -10.35 21.79
C TYR A 116 25.87 -10.29 21.81
N ASN A 117 25.21 -11.31 22.34
CA ASN A 117 23.75 -11.34 22.47
C ASN A 117 23.26 -10.28 23.49
N GLU A 118 23.95 -10.07 24.60
CA GLU A 118 23.64 -9.02 25.56
C GLU A 118 23.78 -7.62 24.92
N MET A 119 24.83 -7.40 24.15
CA MET A 119 25.01 -6.16 23.39
C MET A 119 23.84 -5.92 22.43
N LEU A 120 23.41 -6.92 21.67
CA LEU A 120 22.25 -6.83 20.76
C LEU A 120 20.96 -6.52 21.51
N LEU A 121 20.68 -7.23 22.62
CA LEU A 121 19.50 -7.00 23.45
C LEU A 121 19.47 -5.59 24.03
N SER A 122 20.61 -5.05 24.46
CA SER A 122 20.71 -3.67 24.93
C SER A 122 20.38 -2.64 23.85
N LYS A 123 20.75 -2.92 22.58
CA LYS A 123 20.41 -2.07 21.43
C LYS A 123 18.94 -2.14 21.07
N ILE A 124 18.34 -3.32 21.17
CA ILE A 124 16.89 -3.54 20.93
C ILE A 124 16.04 -2.80 21.97
N THR A 125 16.41 -2.89 23.25
CA THR A 125 15.68 -2.23 24.34
C THR A 125 15.82 -0.71 24.32
N GLY A 126 16.90 -0.17 23.79
CA GLY A 126 17.14 1.27 23.63
C GLY A 126 16.47 1.89 22.39
N THR A 127 15.94 1.10 21.48
CA THR A 127 15.25 1.59 20.28
C THR A 127 13.74 1.57 20.49
N ASN A 128 13.11 2.73 20.45
CA ASN A 128 11.64 2.85 20.49
C ASN A 128 10.94 2.30 19.22
N ASN A 129 11.69 1.87 18.21
CA ASN A 129 11.17 1.47 16.91
C ASN A 129 11.36 -0.04 16.70
N SER A 130 10.51 -0.83 17.36
CA SER A 130 10.37 -2.28 17.08
C SER A 130 9.38 -2.52 15.92
N ILE A 131 9.50 -1.74 14.82
CA ILE A 131 8.60 -1.85 13.69
C ILE A 131 9.37 -2.28 12.46
N TYR A 132 8.84 -3.32 11.82
CA TYR A 132 9.24 -3.78 10.50
C TYR A 132 8.18 -3.36 9.48
N GLN A 133 8.61 -2.74 8.39
CA GLN A 133 7.72 -2.34 7.29
C GLN A 133 7.80 -3.34 6.16
N GLU A 134 6.66 -3.90 5.80
CA GLU A 134 6.50 -4.75 4.62
C GLU A 134 5.68 -4.02 3.55
N ARG A 135 6.02 -4.26 2.30
CA ARG A 135 5.37 -3.64 1.16
C ARG A 135 4.78 -4.68 0.25
N TYR A 136 3.54 -4.46 -0.15
CA TYR A 136 2.79 -5.38 -0.99
C TYR A 136 2.17 -4.65 -2.16
N LEU A 137 2.21 -5.28 -3.32
CA LEU A 137 1.42 -4.89 -4.48
C LEU A 137 0.39 -5.99 -4.76
N THR A 138 -0.88 -5.71 -4.56
CA THR A 138 -1.97 -6.64 -4.83
C THR A 138 -2.67 -6.22 -6.12
N VAL A 139 -2.61 -7.07 -7.12
CA VAL A 139 -3.33 -6.87 -8.39
C VAL A 139 -4.58 -7.71 -8.40
N SER A 140 -5.68 -7.13 -8.83
CA SER A 140 -6.95 -7.84 -8.97
C SER A 140 -7.62 -7.61 -10.31
N VAL A 141 -8.30 -8.64 -10.82
CA VAL A 141 -8.91 -8.65 -12.14
C VAL A 141 -10.19 -9.48 -12.13
N HIS A 142 -11.17 -9.09 -12.93
CA HIS A 142 -12.36 -9.91 -13.17
C HIS A 142 -12.09 -10.91 -14.29
N LYS A 143 -12.22 -12.21 -14.01
CA LYS A 143 -12.07 -13.31 -14.97
C LYS A 143 -13.21 -14.31 -14.82
N ARG A 144 -13.41 -15.14 -15.85
CA ARG A 144 -14.45 -16.18 -15.85
C ARG A 144 -14.00 -17.44 -15.14
N SER A 145 -12.72 -17.77 -15.25
CA SER A 145 -12.12 -18.98 -14.69
C SER A 145 -10.82 -18.66 -13.93
N ILE A 146 -10.40 -19.61 -13.09
CA ILE A 146 -9.10 -19.55 -12.41
C ILE A 146 -7.92 -19.66 -13.38
N ASP A 147 -8.08 -20.43 -14.46
CA ASP A 147 -7.01 -20.65 -15.44
C ASP A 147 -6.76 -19.38 -16.26
N ASP A 148 -7.83 -18.65 -16.63
CA ASP A 148 -7.71 -17.31 -17.23
C ASP A 148 -7.00 -16.32 -16.27
N ALA A 149 -7.31 -16.42 -14.98
CA ALA A 149 -6.67 -15.58 -13.97
C ALA A 149 -5.19 -15.94 -13.81
N ARG A 150 -4.82 -17.21 -13.79
CA ARG A 150 -3.41 -17.68 -13.73
C ARG A 150 -2.60 -17.19 -14.91
N THR A 151 -3.13 -17.36 -16.11
CA THR A 151 -2.46 -16.86 -17.33
C THR A 151 -2.22 -15.36 -17.26
N TYR A 152 -3.22 -14.62 -16.79
CA TYR A 152 -3.10 -13.18 -16.62
C TYR A 152 -2.05 -12.80 -15.59
N PHE A 153 -2.08 -13.42 -14.38
CA PHE A 153 -1.13 -13.11 -13.31
C PHE A 153 0.30 -13.57 -13.63
N ALA A 154 0.49 -14.61 -14.45
CA ALA A 154 1.82 -14.99 -14.93
C ALA A 154 2.44 -13.87 -15.79
N ARG A 155 1.66 -13.26 -16.71
CA ARG A 155 2.11 -12.16 -17.55
C ARG A 155 2.40 -10.90 -16.74
N ILE A 156 1.40 -10.37 -16.04
CA ILE A 156 1.54 -9.11 -15.30
C ILE A 156 2.58 -9.22 -14.17
N GLY A 157 2.74 -10.43 -13.59
CA GLY A 157 3.75 -10.67 -12.57
C GLY A 157 5.17 -10.51 -13.09
N THR A 158 5.44 -10.95 -14.31
CA THR A 158 6.75 -10.73 -14.97
C THR A 158 7.01 -9.24 -15.19
N ASP A 159 6.01 -8.50 -15.67
CA ASP A 159 6.10 -7.06 -15.89
C ASP A 159 6.38 -6.31 -14.58
N ILE A 160 5.63 -6.62 -13.50
CA ILE A 160 5.82 -6.05 -12.16
C ILE A 160 7.24 -6.30 -11.64
N VAL A 161 7.73 -7.55 -11.71
CA VAL A 161 9.08 -7.90 -11.24
C VAL A 161 10.14 -7.14 -12.03
N THR A 162 9.97 -7.01 -13.34
CA THR A 162 10.91 -6.30 -14.21
C THR A 162 10.97 -4.81 -13.89
N HIS A 163 9.82 -4.14 -13.72
CA HIS A 163 9.79 -2.72 -13.38
C HIS A 163 10.31 -2.44 -11.96
N LEU A 164 9.99 -3.29 -10.98
CA LEU A 164 10.54 -3.13 -9.63
C LEU A 164 12.05 -3.41 -9.59
N ALA A 165 12.55 -4.32 -10.42
CA ALA A 165 14.00 -4.55 -10.54
C ALA A 165 14.75 -3.33 -11.12
N LYS A 166 14.16 -2.56 -12.06
CA LYS A 166 14.73 -1.28 -12.51
C LYS A 166 14.91 -0.30 -11.35
N LEU A 167 13.94 -0.24 -10.43
CA LEU A 167 14.00 0.54 -9.20
C LEU A 167 14.99 -0.01 -8.15
N SER A 168 15.74 -1.07 -8.46
CA SER A 168 16.59 -1.79 -7.49
C SER A 168 15.79 -2.43 -6.34
N SER A 169 14.49 -2.65 -6.52
CA SER A 169 13.61 -3.39 -5.61
C SER A 169 13.42 -4.81 -6.12
N THR A 170 13.48 -5.79 -5.22
CA THR A 170 13.15 -7.18 -5.53
C THR A 170 11.69 -7.45 -5.25
N ALA A 171 11.02 -8.19 -6.13
CA ALA A 171 9.61 -8.54 -5.94
C ALA A 171 9.40 -10.04 -6.10
N GLU A 172 8.55 -10.62 -5.27
CA GLU A 172 8.16 -12.02 -5.30
C GLU A 172 6.65 -12.20 -5.16
N GLY A 173 6.08 -13.10 -5.95
CA GLY A 173 4.67 -13.47 -5.82
C GLY A 173 4.44 -14.35 -4.61
N LEU A 174 3.55 -13.94 -3.70
CA LEU A 174 3.24 -14.72 -2.50
C LEU A 174 2.39 -15.95 -2.83
N ASP A 175 2.66 -17.05 -2.13
CA ASP A 175 1.81 -18.23 -2.09
C ASP A 175 0.62 -18.06 -1.12
N ALA A 176 -0.21 -19.08 -0.98
CA ALA A 176 -1.40 -19.01 -0.13
C ALA A 176 -1.06 -18.83 1.34
N GLU A 177 -0.05 -19.53 1.83
CA GLU A 177 0.36 -19.48 3.24
C GLU A 177 0.92 -18.11 3.59
N SER A 178 1.91 -17.63 2.85
CA SER A 178 2.53 -16.32 3.05
C SER A 178 1.50 -15.19 2.97
N ARG A 179 0.54 -15.30 2.03
CA ARG A 179 -0.51 -14.31 1.89
C ARG A 179 -1.52 -14.36 3.03
N LEU A 180 -1.91 -15.53 3.53
CA LEU A 180 -2.78 -15.66 4.68
C LEU A 180 -2.09 -15.21 5.97
N GLN A 181 -0.77 -15.36 6.08
CA GLN A 181 0.02 -14.91 7.22
C GLN A 181 -0.13 -13.40 7.44
N ILE A 182 -0.19 -12.58 6.37
CA ILE A 182 -0.40 -11.13 6.48
C ILE A 182 -1.68 -10.83 7.28
N PHE A 183 -2.76 -11.53 6.96
CA PHE A 183 -4.06 -11.33 7.62
C PHE A 183 -4.06 -11.89 9.03
N ARG A 184 -3.42 -13.03 9.24
CA ARG A 184 -3.28 -13.62 10.57
C ARG A 184 -2.53 -12.69 11.52
N ASP A 185 -1.41 -12.14 11.08
CA ASP A 185 -0.60 -11.20 11.86
C ASP A 185 -1.39 -9.93 12.19
N PHE A 186 -2.18 -9.43 11.25
CA PHE A 186 -3.06 -8.30 11.50
C PHE A 186 -4.18 -8.63 12.50
N PHE A 187 -4.87 -9.76 12.33
CA PHE A 187 -6.04 -10.10 13.15
C PHE A 187 -5.69 -10.69 14.51
N LYS A 188 -4.67 -11.54 14.60
CA LYS A 188 -4.26 -12.23 15.84
C LYS A 188 -3.05 -11.58 16.52
N GLY A 189 -2.23 -10.79 15.79
CA GLY A 189 -1.01 -10.19 16.34
C GLY A 189 -0.04 -11.25 16.83
N ASP A 190 0.46 -11.06 18.06
CA ASP A 190 1.52 -11.89 18.66
C ASP A 190 1.02 -13.23 19.22
N VAL A 191 -0.21 -13.65 18.91
CA VAL A 191 -0.72 -14.96 19.37
C VAL A 191 0.08 -16.08 18.71
N PRO A 192 0.74 -16.96 19.50
CA PRO A 192 1.55 -18.04 18.96
C PRO A 192 0.76 -18.92 17.99
N GLN A 193 1.46 -19.39 16.95
CA GLN A 193 0.85 -20.29 15.98
C GLN A 193 0.62 -21.66 16.61
N ALA A 194 -0.64 -22.03 16.83
CA ALA A 194 -1.00 -23.31 17.42
C ALA A 194 -0.64 -24.52 16.51
N PHE A 195 -0.69 -24.33 15.19
CA PHE A 195 -0.36 -25.35 14.19
C PHE A 195 0.00 -24.70 12.86
N PRO A 196 0.92 -25.30 12.07
CA PRO A 196 1.28 -24.77 10.75
C PRO A 196 0.09 -24.82 9.79
N PHE A 197 0.06 -23.88 8.85
CA PHE A 197 -0.94 -23.88 7.80
C PHE A 197 -0.65 -25.02 6.81
N ASP A 198 -1.66 -25.84 6.52
CA ASP A 198 -1.61 -26.83 5.46
C ASP A 198 -2.96 -26.87 4.73
N LEU A 199 -2.99 -26.24 3.55
CA LEU A 199 -4.19 -26.13 2.73
C LEU A 199 -4.82 -27.50 2.41
N LYS A 200 -4.01 -28.54 2.22
CA LYS A 200 -4.50 -29.91 1.94
C LYS A 200 -5.18 -30.52 3.16
N GLN A 201 -4.64 -30.30 4.36
CA GLN A 201 -5.25 -30.78 5.60
C GLN A 201 -6.56 -30.06 5.91
N PHE A 202 -6.61 -28.72 5.71
CA PHE A 202 -7.86 -27.95 5.86
C PHE A 202 -8.94 -28.48 4.91
N ALA A 203 -8.59 -28.69 3.64
CA ALA A 203 -9.53 -29.23 2.65
C ALA A 203 -10.03 -30.65 3.04
N LYS A 204 -9.16 -31.54 3.53
CA LYS A 204 -9.50 -32.90 3.94
C LYS A 204 -10.39 -32.90 5.20
N LYS A 205 -10.13 -32.02 6.16
CA LYS A 205 -10.91 -31.93 7.40
C LYS A 205 -12.25 -31.19 7.24
N GLY A 206 -12.49 -30.57 6.07
CA GLY A 206 -13.68 -29.75 5.83
C GLY A 206 -13.74 -28.46 6.66
N THR A 207 -12.61 -28.04 7.24
CA THR A 207 -12.50 -26.79 8.01
C THR A 207 -12.18 -25.62 7.08
N SER A 208 -12.63 -24.43 7.45
CA SER A 208 -12.37 -23.24 6.65
C SER A 208 -10.94 -22.72 6.88
N PHE A 209 -10.22 -22.35 5.81
CA PHE A 209 -8.95 -21.65 5.92
C PHE A 209 -9.07 -20.36 6.74
N LYS A 210 -10.27 -19.77 6.82
CA LYS A 210 -10.54 -18.59 7.63
C LYS A 210 -10.35 -18.83 9.13
N ASP A 211 -10.55 -20.05 9.62
CA ASP A 211 -10.36 -20.39 11.03
C ASP A 211 -8.91 -20.20 11.48
N TRP A 212 -7.97 -20.34 10.56
CA TRP A 212 -6.56 -20.15 10.84
C TRP A 212 -6.18 -18.67 11.06
N MET A 213 -6.84 -17.75 10.34
CA MET A 213 -6.48 -16.33 10.36
C MET A 213 -7.48 -15.42 11.09
N CYS A 214 -8.74 -15.87 11.28
CA CYS A 214 -9.78 -15.08 11.92
C CYS A 214 -9.45 -14.80 13.39
N PRO A 215 -9.76 -13.61 13.90
CA PRO A 215 -9.75 -13.34 15.33
C PRO A 215 -10.95 -14.03 16.01
N ASP A 216 -10.93 -14.08 17.33
CA ASP A 216 -12.00 -14.70 18.11
C ASP A 216 -13.29 -13.87 18.09
N SER A 217 -13.17 -12.55 18.07
CA SER A 217 -14.30 -11.62 17.99
C SER A 217 -13.99 -10.39 17.13
N MET A 218 -15.04 -9.86 16.51
CA MET A 218 -15.02 -8.57 15.79
C MET A 218 -16.30 -7.79 16.12
N GLU A 219 -16.15 -6.59 16.62
CA GLU A 219 -17.24 -5.67 16.92
C GLU A 219 -17.03 -4.39 16.10
N PHE A 220 -18.08 -3.93 15.42
CA PHE A 220 -18.00 -2.74 14.58
C PHE A 220 -18.94 -1.66 15.12
N GLU A 221 -18.34 -0.54 15.47
CA GLU A 221 -19.01 0.65 15.97
C GLU A 221 -19.10 1.74 14.89
N ARG A 222 -19.66 2.89 15.27
CA ARG A 222 -19.85 4.01 14.35
C ARG A 222 -18.56 4.48 13.68
N ASP A 223 -17.48 4.63 14.45
CA ASP A 223 -16.23 5.29 14.04
C ASP A 223 -14.97 4.48 14.35
N HIS A 224 -15.13 3.28 14.87
CA HIS A 224 -14.06 2.35 15.19
C HIS A 224 -14.57 0.90 15.19
N PHE A 225 -13.67 -0.03 15.36
CA PHE A 225 -13.98 -1.45 15.55
C PHE A 225 -13.09 -2.03 16.65
N LYS A 226 -13.48 -3.22 17.14
CA LYS A 226 -12.71 -3.98 18.08
C LYS A 226 -12.43 -5.37 17.52
N ILE A 227 -11.19 -5.84 17.65
CA ILE A 227 -10.71 -7.17 17.25
C ILE A 227 -10.08 -7.82 18.48
N GLY A 228 -10.77 -8.82 19.06
CA GLY A 228 -10.36 -9.33 20.37
C GLY A 228 -10.31 -8.18 21.39
N ASP A 229 -9.17 -7.95 22.02
CA ASP A 229 -8.98 -6.85 22.99
C ASP A 229 -8.44 -5.56 22.38
N ARG A 230 -8.09 -5.54 21.08
CA ARG A 230 -7.53 -4.37 20.41
C ARG A 230 -8.60 -3.54 19.73
N TYR A 231 -8.41 -2.23 19.76
CA TYR A 231 -9.24 -1.25 19.07
C TYR A 231 -8.61 -0.87 17.74
N GLY A 232 -9.43 -0.67 16.70
CA GLY A 232 -8.98 -0.24 15.39
C GLY A 232 -9.85 0.85 14.79
N ARG A 233 -9.28 1.64 13.89
CA ARG A 233 -10.00 2.70 13.17
C ARG A 233 -9.51 2.78 11.74
N VAL A 234 -10.46 2.91 10.82
CA VAL A 234 -10.16 3.14 9.41
C VAL A 234 -10.34 4.62 9.08
N LEU A 235 -9.31 5.16 8.46
CA LEU A 235 -9.24 6.51 7.91
C LEU A 235 -9.14 6.44 6.39
N TYR A 236 -9.54 7.52 5.72
CA TYR A 236 -9.35 7.67 4.28
C TYR A 236 -8.96 9.12 3.96
N MET A 237 -8.25 9.30 2.85
CA MET A 237 -7.93 10.63 2.36
C MET A 237 -9.17 11.24 1.71
N GLN A 238 -9.69 12.30 2.33
CA GLN A 238 -10.87 13.01 1.87
C GLN A 238 -10.50 14.04 0.80
N ASP A 239 -9.47 14.85 1.07
CA ASP A 239 -8.98 15.87 0.16
C ASP A 239 -7.46 15.86 0.09
N TYR A 240 -6.94 16.03 -1.12
CA TYR A 240 -5.51 16.17 -1.42
C TYR A 240 -5.17 17.62 -1.64
N ALA A 241 -3.98 18.05 -1.24
CA ALA A 241 -3.42 19.33 -1.63
C ALA A 241 -3.22 19.40 -3.16
N SER A 242 -3.24 20.60 -3.72
CA SER A 242 -2.88 20.80 -5.14
C SER A 242 -1.43 20.40 -5.44
N TYR A 243 -0.57 20.45 -4.44
CA TYR A 243 0.80 19.96 -4.47
C TYR A 243 1.07 19.10 -3.24
N VAL A 244 1.30 17.83 -3.46
CA VAL A 244 1.66 16.85 -2.42
C VAL A 244 3.17 16.61 -2.50
N LYS A 245 3.83 16.50 -1.33
CA LYS A 245 5.25 16.16 -1.26
C LYS A 245 5.45 14.65 -1.20
N ASP A 246 6.57 14.19 -1.72
CA ASP A 246 6.96 12.77 -1.76
C ASP A 246 7.28 12.16 -0.39
N ASP A 247 7.42 12.99 0.67
CA ASP A 247 7.63 12.56 2.05
C ASP A 247 6.33 12.24 2.82
N MET A 248 5.15 12.60 2.29
CA MET A 248 3.88 12.44 2.99
C MET A 248 3.59 10.98 3.38
N ILE A 249 3.80 10.04 2.45
CA ILE A 249 3.53 8.61 2.71
C ILE A 249 4.49 8.07 3.76
N SER A 250 5.76 8.43 3.68
CA SER A 250 6.75 8.00 4.67
C SER A 250 6.46 8.56 6.06
N GLU A 251 6.07 9.84 6.19
CA GLU A 251 5.69 10.44 7.46
C GLU A 251 4.41 9.82 8.06
N LEU A 252 3.42 9.48 7.22
CA LEU A 252 2.22 8.78 7.67
C LEU A 252 2.53 7.36 8.16
N CYS A 253 3.56 6.72 7.60
CA CYS A 253 3.98 5.38 7.96
C CYS A 253 5.09 5.37 9.03
N ASP A 254 5.73 6.50 9.34
CA ASP A 254 6.72 6.62 10.44
C ASP A 254 6.03 6.72 11.80
N PHE A 255 5.21 5.72 12.06
CA PHE A 255 4.37 5.64 13.24
C PHE A 255 4.59 4.31 13.97
N SER A 256 5.06 4.39 15.23
CA SER A 256 5.45 3.21 16.02
C SER A 256 4.26 2.36 16.48
N ARG A 257 3.33 2.05 15.60
CA ARG A 257 2.13 1.24 15.86
C ARG A 257 1.86 0.27 14.72
N ASN A 258 1.05 -0.73 14.98
CA ASN A 258 0.50 -1.58 13.93
C ASN A 258 -0.45 -0.75 13.07
N LEU A 259 -0.08 -0.55 11.82
CA LEU A 259 -0.91 0.12 10.84
C LEU A 259 -0.75 -0.53 9.46
N MET A 260 -1.79 -0.42 8.64
CA MET A 260 -1.68 -0.63 7.20
C MET A 260 -2.16 0.62 6.49
N LEU A 261 -1.36 1.11 5.55
CA LEU A 261 -1.73 2.15 4.61
C LEU A 261 -1.84 1.53 3.23
N SER A 262 -2.94 1.76 2.55
CA SER A 262 -3.17 1.25 1.20
C SER A 262 -3.54 2.35 0.22
N ILE A 263 -2.95 2.28 -0.96
CA ILE A 263 -3.21 3.14 -2.10
C ILE A 263 -3.81 2.25 -3.19
N ASP A 264 -5.12 2.40 -3.40
CA ASP A 264 -5.81 1.69 -4.48
C ASP A 264 -5.74 2.54 -5.75
N ILE A 265 -5.36 1.92 -6.86
CA ILE A 265 -5.12 2.55 -8.16
C ILE A 265 -5.94 1.79 -9.21
N LEU A 266 -6.75 2.54 -9.95
CA LEU A 266 -7.56 2.01 -11.05
C LEU A 266 -7.19 2.76 -12.33
N PRO A 267 -6.36 2.18 -13.20
CA PRO A 267 -6.02 2.78 -14.49
C PRO A 267 -7.23 2.89 -15.41
N VAL A 268 -7.40 4.02 -16.06
CA VAL A 268 -8.48 4.28 -17.02
C VAL A 268 -7.93 4.14 -18.44
N PRO A 269 -8.67 3.53 -19.39
CA PRO A 269 -8.26 3.51 -20.80
C PRO A 269 -8.05 4.93 -21.32
N THR A 270 -6.96 5.18 -22.04
CA THR A 270 -6.55 6.53 -22.47
C THR A 270 -7.61 7.21 -23.34
N ASP A 271 -8.26 6.46 -24.24
CA ASP A 271 -9.34 6.97 -25.10
C ASP A 271 -10.57 7.40 -24.29
N GLU A 272 -10.92 6.66 -23.24
CA GLU A 272 -12.01 6.99 -22.32
C GLU A 272 -11.64 8.18 -21.44
N ALA A 273 -10.40 8.22 -20.94
CA ALA A 273 -9.87 9.31 -20.14
C ALA A 273 -9.91 10.65 -20.91
N VAL A 274 -9.35 10.69 -22.09
CA VAL A 274 -9.35 11.89 -22.95
C VAL A 274 -10.78 12.37 -23.22
N ARG A 275 -11.69 11.46 -23.55
CA ARG A 275 -13.10 11.79 -23.80
C ARG A 275 -13.80 12.35 -22.55
N GLU A 276 -13.54 11.79 -21.39
CA GLU A 276 -14.11 12.26 -20.12
C GLU A 276 -13.63 13.69 -19.80
N ILE A 277 -12.33 13.94 -19.94
CA ILE A 277 -11.75 15.27 -19.68
C ILE A 277 -12.21 16.29 -20.72
N GLN A 278 -12.35 15.91 -21.99
CA GLN A 278 -12.94 16.78 -23.03
C GLN A 278 -14.38 17.16 -22.70
N ASN A 279 -15.21 16.20 -22.26
CA ASN A 279 -16.58 16.48 -21.82
C ASN A 279 -16.62 17.38 -20.59
N ARG A 280 -15.72 17.19 -19.64
CA ARG A 280 -15.57 18.05 -18.46
C ARG A 280 -15.17 19.47 -18.85
N LEU A 281 -14.21 19.63 -19.76
CA LEU A 281 -13.79 20.92 -20.28
C LEU A 281 -14.93 21.64 -20.97
N LEU A 282 -15.70 20.93 -21.82
CA LEU A 282 -16.89 21.50 -22.47
C LEU A 282 -17.94 21.99 -21.43
N GLY A 283 -18.15 21.24 -20.37
CA GLY A 283 -19.00 21.64 -19.25
C GLY A 283 -18.53 22.91 -18.57
N VAL A 284 -17.24 23.02 -18.27
CA VAL A 284 -16.62 24.20 -17.66
C VAL A 284 -16.72 25.41 -18.58
N GLU A 285 -16.40 25.29 -19.88
CA GLU A 285 -16.51 26.35 -20.87
C GLU A 285 -17.98 26.82 -21.02
N THR A 286 -18.92 25.89 -20.97
CA THR A 286 -20.35 26.21 -20.99
C THR A 286 -20.75 27.02 -19.75
N ASN A 287 -20.26 26.67 -18.57
CA ASN A 287 -20.54 27.39 -17.32
C ASN A 287 -19.96 28.81 -17.38
N VAL A 288 -18.72 28.99 -17.84
CA VAL A 288 -18.10 30.31 -18.03
C VAL A 288 -18.92 31.17 -19.02
N THR A 289 -19.30 30.60 -20.15
CA THR A 289 -20.09 31.27 -21.17
C THR A 289 -21.46 31.69 -20.63
N ASN A 290 -22.15 30.83 -19.89
CA ASN A 290 -23.43 31.12 -19.27
C ASN A 290 -23.31 32.21 -18.20
N TRP A 291 -22.23 32.20 -17.43
CA TRP A 291 -21.96 33.26 -16.45
C TRP A 291 -21.76 34.61 -17.17
N GLN A 292 -20.90 34.67 -18.22
CA GLN A 292 -20.67 35.86 -19.02
C GLN A 292 -21.98 36.39 -19.65
N ARG A 293 -22.81 35.52 -20.22
CA ARG A 293 -24.13 35.91 -20.76
C ARG A 293 -25.02 36.53 -19.69
N ARG A 294 -25.04 36.01 -18.47
CA ARG A 294 -25.82 36.58 -17.35
C ARG A 294 -25.30 37.97 -16.95
N GLN A 295 -23.97 38.16 -16.90
CA GLN A 295 -23.40 39.48 -16.61
C GLN A 295 -23.74 40.52 -17.70
N ASN A 296 -23.62 40.11 -18.95
CA ASN A 296 -23.97 40.97 -20.09
C ASN A 296 -25.46 41.36 -20.06
N ALA A 297 -26.37 40.42 -19.73
CA ALA A 297 -27.79 40.69 -19.58
C ALA A 297 -28.09 41.69 -18.44
N ASN A 298 -27.22 41.74 -17.42
CA ASN A 298 -27.28 42.70 -16.32
C ASN A 298 -26.50 44.00 -16.60
N ASN A 299 -26.12 44.27 -17.87
CA ASN A 299 -25.30 45.41 -18.30
C ASN A 299 -23.93 45.53 -17.63
N ASN A 300 -23.40 44.44 -17.11
CA ASN A 300 -22.08 44.36 -16.48
C ASN A 300 -21.04 43.77 -17.46
N PHE A 301 -20.68 44.51 -18.49
CA PHE A 301 -19.78 44.05 -19.56
C PHE A 301 -18.32 43.94 -19.16
N SER A 302 -17.91 44.53 -18.04
CA SER A 302 -16.55 44.47 -17.50
C SER A 302 -16.37 43.43 -16.39
N ALA A 303 -17.37 42.59 -16.17
CA ALA A 303 -17.31 41.56 -15.14
C ALA A 303 -16.19 40.56 -15.45
N ILE A 304 -15.26 40.40 -14.50
CA ILE A 304 -14.17 39.41 -14.56
C ILE A 304 -14.73 38.04 -14.15
N VAL A 305 -14.40 37.01 -14.90
CA VAL A 305 -14.76 35.61 -14.56
C VAL A 305 -14.27 35.29 -13.13
N PRO A 306 -15.13 34.70 -12.27
CA PRO A 306 -14.72 34.32 -10.93
C PRO A 306 -13.47 33.43 -10.96
N TYR A 307 -12.54 33.68 -10.03
CA TYR A 307 -11.26 32.97 -9.94
C TYR A 307 -11.42 31.44 -9.93
N ASP A 308 -12.39 30.92 -9.19
CA ASP A 308 -12.66 29.49 -9.10
C ASP A 308 -13.04 28.85 -10.45
N MET A 309 -13.80 29.57 -11.29
CA MET A 309 -14.15 29.10 -12.64
C MET A 309 -12.96 29.10 -13.57
N GLU A 310 -12.10 30.14 -13.47
CA GLU A 310 -10.89 30.22 -14.29
C GLU A 310 -9.84 29.20 -13.86
N LEU A 311 -9.70 28.98 -12.56
CA LEU A 311 -8.84 27.92 -12.01
C LEU A 311 -9.29 26.53 -12.49
N GLN A 312 -10.58 26.22 -12.37
CA GLN A 312 -11.16 24.95 -12.82
C GLN A 312 -10.97 24.73 -14.33
N ARG A 313 -11.11 25.80 -15.12
CA ARG A 313 -10.85 25.79 -16.57
C ARG A 313 -9.39 25.49 -16.87
N LYS A 314 -8.47 26.15 -16.18
CA LYS A 314 -7.02 25.95 -16.33
C LYS A 314 -6.61 24.54 -15.96
N GLU A 315 -6.99 24.05 -14.80
CA GLU A 315 -6.68 22.69 -14.33
C GLU A 315 -7.22 21.61 -15.28
N THR A 316 -8.45 21.81 -15.82
CA THR A 316 -9.02 20.83 -16.76
C THR A 316 -8.28 20.83 -18.09
N LYS A 317 -7.79 22.01 -18.58
CA LYS A 317 -6.94 22.07 -19.77
C LYS A 317 -5.59 21.45 -19.55
N GLU A 318 -4.91 21.75 -18.46
CA GLU A 318 -3.62 21.16 -18.09
C GLU A 318 -3.74 19.63 -18.03
N MET A 319 -4.79 19.11 -17.41
CA MET A 319 -5.03 17.67 -17.35
C MET A 319 -5.25 17.05 -18.75
N LEU A 320 -5.92 17.76 -19.66
CA LEU A 320 -6.08 17.30 -21.05
C LEU A 320 -4.74 17.27 -21.78
N ASP A 321 -3.94 18.31 -21.61
CA ASP A 321 -2.60 18.41 -22.21
C ASP A 321 -1.67 17.32 -21.68
N ASP A 322 -1.72 17.03 -20.39
CA ASP A 322 -0.95 15.94 -19.76
C ASP A 322 -1.29 14.57 -20.37
N LEU A 323 -2.58 14.30 -20.59
CA LEU A 323 -3.04 13.04 -21.18
C LEU A 323 -2.73 12.89 -22.67
N THR A 324 -2.60 14.01 -23.41
CA THR A 324 -2.46 13.98 -24.87
C THR A 324 -1.03 14.20 -25.34
N THR A 325 -0.19 14.90 -24.56
CA THR A 325 1.16 15.34 -24.98
C THR A 325 2.29 14.85 -24.09
N ARG A 326 2.02 14.49 -22.81
CA ARG A 326 3.06 14.19 -21.81
C ARG A 326 3.14 12.73 -21.38
N ASP A 327 2.52 11.81 -22.11
CA ASP A 327 2.46 10.37 -21.78
C ASP A 327 1.93 10.06 -20.36
N GLN A 328 1.12 10.97 -19.82
CA GLN A 328 0.44 10.75 -18.55
C GLN A 328 -0.82 9.89 -18.77
N ARG A 329 -1.15 9.04 -17.80
CA ARG A 329 -2.40 8.29 -17.79
C ARG A 329 -3.34 8.81 -16.69
N MET A 330 -4.62 8.73 -16.94
CA MET A 330 -5.62 8.99 -15.92
C MET A 330 -5.84 7.74 -15.08
N MET A 331 -5.85 7.93 -13.77
CA MET A 331 -6.10 6.90 -12.78
C MET A 331 -7.12 7.39 -11.78
N PHE A 332 -7.92 6.49 -11.24
CA PHE A 332 -8.66 6.78 -10.02
C PHE A 332 -7.89 6.22 -8.84
N GLY A 333 -7.65 7.05 -7.83
CA GLY A 333 -6.93 6.67 -6.62
C GLY A 333 -7.74 6.90 -5.36
N ILE A 334 -7.49 6.07 -4.36
CA ILE A 334 -7.93 6.29 -2.99
C ILE A 334 -6.83 5.85 -2.04
N LEU A 335 -6.50 6.70 -1.07
CA LEU A 335 -5.62 6.37 0.03
C LEU A 335 -6.47 6.06 1.26
N THR A 336 -6.24 4.90 1.83
CA THR A 336 -6.91 4.41 3.04
C THR A 336 -5.88 3.94 4.05
N MET A 337 -6.20 4.04 5.32
CA MET A 337 -5.33 3.61 6.42
C MET A 337 -6.15 2.98 7.52
N VAL A 338 -5.62 1.93 8.12
CA VAL A 338 -6.10 1.36 9.37
C VAL A 338 -4.98 1.35 10.40
N HIS A 339 -5.27 1.75 11.62
CA HIS A 339 -4.34 1.62 12.73
C HIS A 339 -5.01 0.91 13.92
N LEU A 340 -4.19 0.23 14.72
CA LEU A 340 -4.62 -0.53 15.88
C LEU A 340 -3.98 0.03 17.16
N ALA A 341 -4.73 -0.02 18.26
CA ALA A 341 -4.28 0.41 19.58
C ALA A 341 -4.82 -0.54 20.67
N ASP A 342 -4.14 -0.57 21.81
CA ASP A 342 -4.52 -1.44 22.94
C ASP A 342 -5.66 -0.86 23.77
N SER A 343 -5.97 0.43 23.61
CA SER A 343 -7.10 1.08 24.28
C SER A 343 -7.76 2.14 23.38
N LYS A 344 -9.04 2.41 23.65
CA LYS A 344 -9.79 3.45 22.93
C LYS A 344 -9.15 4.83 23.08
N LYS A 345 -8.69 5.19 24.28
CA LYS A 345 -8.03 6.47 24.52
C LYS A 345 -6.76 6.64 23.69
N GLN A 346 -5.96 5.58 23.57
CA GLN A 346 -4.79 5.57 22.72
C GLN A 346 -5.18 5.67 21.24
N LEU A 347 -6.21 4.92 20.80
CA LEU A 347 -6.72 4.98 19.44
C LEU A 347 -7.11 6.42 19.05
N ASP A 348 -7.79 7.14 19.95
CA ASP A 348 -8.21 8.53 19.70
C ASP A 348 -6.98 9.47 19.61
N SER A 349 -6.01 9.33 20.51
CA SER A 349 -4.76 10.11 20.48
C SER A 349 -3.94 9.84 19.21
N ASP A 350 -3.81 8.57 18.83
CA ASP A 350 -3.09 8.15 17.64
C ASP A 350 -3.78 8.65 16.36
N THR A 351 -5.13 8.65 16.33
CA THR A 351 -5.91 9.23 15.24
C THR A 351 -5.62 10.72 15.07
N GLU A 352 -5.63 11.49 16.16
CA GLU A 352 -5.36 12.95 16.09
C GLU A 352 -3.94 13.24 15.59
N LEU A 353 -2.96 12.42 15.95
CA LEU A 353 -1.60 12.52 15.43
C LEU A 353 -1.57 12.29 13.91
N ILE A 354 -2.19 11.22 13.41
CA ILE A 354 -2.29 10.93 11.97
C ILE A 354 -2.98 12.08 11.22
N LEU A 355 -4.09 12.59 11.75
CA LEU A 355 -4.79 13.72 11.16
C LEU A 355 -3.93 15.00 11.16
N SER A 356 -3.09 15.19 12.19
CA SER A 356 -2.17 16.31 12.25
C SER A 356 -1.07 16.21 11.19
N ILE A 357 -0.52 15.02 10.96
CA ILE A 357 0.46 14.78 9.90
C ILE A 357 -0.17 15.09 8.52
N ALA A 358 -1.36 14.60 8.25
CA ALA A 358 -2.05 14.91 6.99
C ALA A 358 -2.26 16.43 6.80
N ARG A 359 -2.68 17.15 7.85
CA ARG A 359 -2.83 18.62 7.82
C ARG A 359 -1.51 19.36 7.57
N LYS A 360 -0.38 18.85 8.08
CA LYS A 360 0.95 19.39 7.79
C LYS A 360 1.26 19.39 6.29
N HIS A 361 0.76 18.37 5.57
CA HIS A 361 0.87 18.24 4.11
C HIS A 361 -0.30 18.90 3.37
N LEU A 362 -1.09 19.73 4.03
CA LEU A 362 -2.28 20.40 3.47
C LEU A 362 -3.33 19.41 2.91
N CYS A 363 -3.27 18.16 3.35
CA CYS A 363 -4.23 17.12 3.01
C CYS A 363 -5.24 16.93 4.15
N GLN A 364 -6.43 16.45 3.82
CA GLN A 364 -7.46 16.16 4.80
C GLN A 364 -7.77 14.66 4.83
N MET A 365 -7.44 14.02 5.93
CA MET A 365 -7.91 12.67 6.23
C MET A 365 -9.15 12.71 7.12
N ALA A 366 -10.02 11.74 6.96
CA ALA A 366 -11.24 11.61 7.76
C ALA A 366 -11.45 10.16 8.22
N THR A 367 -12.10 10.01 9.37
CA THR A 367 -12.54 8.73 9.89
C THR A 367 -13.78 8.26 9.15
N LEU A 368 -13.81 7.01 8.70
CA LEU A 368 -15.02 6.40 8.16
C LEU A 368 -16.07 6.25 9.25
N LYS A 369 -17.29 6.73 8.99
CA LYS A 369 -18.43 6.60 9.90
C LYS A 369 -19.42 5.58 9.34
N TRP A 370 -19.81 4.59 10.15
CA TRP A 370 -20.74 3.50 9.79
C TRP A 370 -20.27 2.59 8.65
N GLN A 371 -19.02 2.73 8.20
CA GLN A 371 -18.43 1.95 7.11
C GLN A 371 -17.08 1.33 7.51
N GLN A 372 -16.88 1.06 8.80
CA GLN A 372 -15.61 0.52 9.29
C GLN A 372 -15.30 -0.87 8.71
N VAL A 373 -16.33 -1.74 8.52
CA VAL A 373 -16.17 -3.05 7.86
C VAL A 373 -15.74 -2.91 6.41
N ASP A 374 -16.43 -2.03 5.65
CA ASP A 374 -16.12 -1.80 4.24
C ASP A 374 -14.74 -1.16 4.08
N GLY A 375 -14.40 -0.23 4.98
CA GLY A 375 -13.09 0.40 5.03
C GLY A 375 -11.99 -0.61 5.34
N LEU A 376 -12.14 -1.42 6.37
CA LEU A 376 -11.18 -2.46 6.73
C LEU A 376 -10.94 -3.43 5.57
N ASN A 377 -12.01 -3.88 4.91
CA ASN A 377 -11.91 -4.76 3.74
C ASN A 377 -11.36 -4.07 2.49
N THR A 378 -11.25 -2.74 2.47
CA THR A 378 -10.58 -1.97 1.42
C THR A 378 -9.08 -1.82 1.73
N VAL A 379 -8.72 -1.50 2.98
CA VAL A 379 -7.31 -1.31 3.37
C VAL A 379 -6.51 -2.61 3.30
N LEU A 380 -7.09 -3.72 3.76
CA LEU A 380 -6.40 -5.00 3.77
C LEU A 380 -6.12 -5.49 2.34
N PRO A 381 -4.96 -6.16 2.08
CA PRO A 381 -4.52 -6.53 0.73
C PRO A 381 -5.34 -7.69 0.11
N TYR A 382 -6.67 -7.56 0.18
CA TYR A 382 -7.60 -8.45 -0.53
C TYR A 382 -7.69 -8.12 -2.02
N GLY A 383 -7.34 -6.88 -2.40
CA GLY A 383 -7.56 -6.35 -3.74
C GLY A 383 -9.02 -5.99 -3.99
N LEU A 384 -9.73 -5.54 -2.96
CA LEU A 384 -11.14 -5.16 -2.99
C LEU A 384 -11.33 -3.70 -2.61
N ARG A 385 -12.24 -3.02 -3.30
CA ARG A 385 -12.62 -1.65 -2.99
C ARG A 385 -14.10 -1.60 -2.62
N LYS A 386 -14.38 -1.39 -1.34
CA LYS A 386 -15.74 -1.37 -0.79
C LYS A 386 -16.22 0.01 -0.36
N ILE A 387 -15.36 1.03 -0.44
CA ILE A 387 -15.71 2.43 -0.16
C ILE A 387 -15.59 3.27 -1.43
N ASN A 388 -16.35 4.36 -1.48
CA ASN A 388 -16.37 5.26 -2.63
C ASN A 388 -15.83 6.65 -2.24
N ALA A 389 -14.52 6.81 -2.32
CA ALA A 389 -13.83 8.08 -2.11
C ALA A 389 -12.71 8.26 -3.15
N LEU A 390 -13.02 7.88 -4.41
CA LEU A 390 -12.07 7.96 -5.51
C LEU A 390 -11.78 9.41 -5.89
N ARG A 391 -10.51 9.68 -6.17
CA ARG A 391 -10.02 10.91 -6.78
C ARG A 391 -9.44 10.62 -8.15
N THR A 392 -9.63 11.55 -9.07
CA THR A 392 -8.99 11.51 -10.38
C THR A 392 -7.56 12.02 -10.23
N LEU A 393 -6.60 11.21 -10.63
CA LEU A 393 -5.18 11.48 -10.55
C LEU A 393 -4.54 11.26 -11.92
N THR A 394 -3.43 11.94 -12.20
CA THR A 394 -2.52 11.61 -13.29
C THR A 394 -1.48 10.60 -12.82
N THR A 395 -0.70 10.02 -13.73
CA THR A 395 0.44 9.16 -13.36
C THR A 395 1.37 9.88 -12.39
N GLU A 396 1.75 11.13 -12.69
CA GLU A 396 2.64 11.93 -11.85
C GLU A 396 2.05 12.18 -10.46
N SER A 397 0.78 12.59 -10.37
CA SER A 397 0.09 12.79 -9.10
C SER A 397 -0.02 11.50 -8.27
N THR A 398 -0.12 10.34 -8.93
CA THR A 398 -0.12 9.03 -8.26
C THR A 398 1.29 8.64 -7.83
N ALA A 399 2.30 8.94 -8.64
CA ALA A 399 3.69 8.60 -8.36
C ALA A 399 4.27 9.39 -7.17
N VAL A 400 3.74 10.59 -6.88
CA VAL A 400 4.11 11.33 -5.66
C VAL A 400 3.76 10.55 -4.38
N LEU A 401 2.75 9.66 -4.43
CA LEU A 401 2.41 8.74 -3.33
C LEU A 401 3.38 7.55 -3.30
N ILE A 402 4.66 7.81 -3.40
CA ILE A 402 5.72 6.80 -3.51
C ILE A 402 5.83 5.96 -2.24
N PRO A 403 5.85 4.61 -2.33
CA PRO A 403 5.84 3.74 -1.15
C PRO A 403 7.24 3.45 -0.59
N PHE A 404 8.27 4.07 -1.15
CA PHE A 404 9.66 3.81 -0.79
C PHE A 404 10.20 4.85 0.19
N HIS A 405 11.04 4.38 1.11
CA HIS A 405 11.66 5.25 2.11
C HIS A 405 13.14 4.93 2.30
N THR A 406 13.46 3.82 2.97
CA THR A 406 14.84 3.44 3.29
C THR A 406 14.94 1.92 3.36
N GLN A 407 15.93 1.37 2.68
CA GLN A 407 16.19 -0.06 2.70
C GLN A 407 16.60 -0.53 4.09
N GLU A 408 15.91 -1.53 4.60
CA GLU A 408 16.24 -2.23 5.83
C GLU A 408 16.88 -3.57 5.50
N ILE A 409 17.93 -3.92 6.23
CA ILE A 409 18.65 -5.17 6.06
C ILE A 409 18.56 -5.93 7.38
N LEU A 410 17.68 -6.93 7.42
CA LEU A 410 17.50 -7.81 8.56
C LEU A 410 17.51 -9.27 8.07
N GLN A 411 18.70 -9.84 7.99
CA GLN A 411 18.90 -11.22 7.52
C GLN A 411 19.08 -12.14 8.73
N PRO A 412 18.21 -13.15 8.93
CA PRO A 412 18.33 -14.10 10.03
C PRO A 412 19.70 -14.79 10.04
N GLY A 413 20.34 -14.86 11.21
CA GLY A 413 21.68 -15.44 11.35
C GLY A 413 22.83 -14.59 10.80
N GLY A 414 22.55 -13.35 10.39
CA GLY A 414 23.54 -12.37 9.96
C GLY A 414 24.31 -11.75 11.11
N ILE A 415 25.28 -10.89 10.77
CA ILE A 415 26.12 -10.15 11.72
C ILE A 415 25.55 -8.72 11.83
N TYR A 416 25.54 -8.17 13.04
CA TYR A 416 25.18 -6.80 13.31
C TYR A 416 26.24 -5.83 12.79
N TYR A 417 25.85 -4.89 11.95
CA TYR A 417 26.73 -3.85 11.39
C TYR A 417 26.48 -2.47 11.99
N GLY A 418 25.33 -2.25 12.59
CA GLY A 418 24.96 -0.95 13.15
C GLY A 418 23.45 -0.72 13.17
N GLN A 419 23.06 0.55 13.29
CA GLN A 419 21.67 0.97 13.21
C GLN A 419 21.48 1.85 11.98
N ASN A 420 20.35 1.69 11.30
CA ASN A 420 19.98 2.57 10.21
C ASN A 420 19.82 4.01 10.73
N ALA A 421 20.46 4.96 10.08
CA ALA A 421 20.45 6.37 10.52
C ALA A 421 19.06 7.01 10.48
N VAL A 422 18.18 6.51 9.61
CA VAL A 422 16.81 7.02 9.39
C VAL A 422 15.81 6.26 10.26
N SER A 423 15.62 4.95 10.01
CA SER A 423 14.63 4.14 10.71
C SER A 423 15.03 3.73 12.13
N LYS A 424 16.31 3.89 12.49
CA LYS A 424 16.91 3.43 13.77
C LYS A 424 16.82 1.91 13.99
N ASN A 425 16.36 1.14 13.02
CA ASN A 425 16.32 -0.32 13.08
C ASN A 425 17.71 -0.93 12.96
N LEU A 426 17.88 -2.14 13.46
CA LEU A 426 19.16 -2.84 13.40
C LEU A 426 19.49 -3.24 11.94
N LEU A 427 20.75 -3.06 11.56
CA LEU A 427 21.31 -3.56 10.31
C LEU A 427 22.01 -4.88 10.61
N VAL A 428 21.38 -5.97 10.21
CA VAL A 428 21.89 -7.35 10.35
C VAL A 428 21.99 -7.98 8.97
N ALA A 429 23.21 -8.26 8.52
CA ALA A 429 23.47 -8.77 7.18
C ALA A 429 24.29 -10.06 7.21
N ASP A 430 23.96 -11.01 6.34
CA ASP A 430 24.79 -12.17 6.09
C ASP A 430 25.94 -11.79 5.15
N ARG A 431 27.17 -12.00 5.62
CA ARG A 431 28.38 -11.68 4.88
C ARG A 431 28.50 -12.40 3.53
N LYS A 432 27.87 -13.57 3.38
CA LYS A 432 27.89 -14.33 2.13
C LYS A 432 26.99 -13.69 1.07
N SER A 433 25.78 -13.30 1.44
CA SER A 433 24.84 -12.65 0.53
C SER A 433 25.29 -11.25 0.13
N THR A 434 25.95 -10.51 1.04
CA THR A 434 26.49 -9.17 0.77
C THR A 434 27.64 -9.18 -0.23
N ARG A 435 28.45 -10.24 -0.25
CA ARG A 435 29.54 -10.39 -1.25
C ARG A 435 29.02 -10.63 -2.67
N LEU A 436 27.94 -11.36 -2.84
CA LEU A 436 27.32 -11.60 -4.15
C LEU A 436 26.79 -10.31 -4.79
N ASN A 437 26.22 -9.42 -3.98
CA ASN A 437 25.72 -8.13 -4.47
C ASN A 437 26.84 -7.09 -4.73
N SER A 438 27.98 -7.17 -4.03
CA SER A 438 29.11 -6.25 -4.25
C SER A 438 29.96 -6.60 -5.48
N SER A 439 29.96 -7.87 -5.92
CA SER A 439 30.69 -8.28 -7.14
C SER A 439 30.03 -7.73 -8.42
N HIS A 440 28.71 -7.58 -8.45
CA HIS A 440 28.01 -6.96 -9.58
C HIS A 440 28.13 -5.43 -9.64
N ALA A 441 28.37 -4.76 -8.48
CA ALA A 441 28.56 -3.30 -8.45
C ALA A 441 29.99 -2.86 -8.83
N ASN A 442 30.98 -3.76 -8.80
CA ASN A 442 32.37 -3.43 -9.10
C ASN A 442 32.76 -3.62 -10.59
N GLU A 443 31.95 -4.31 -11.38
CA GLU A 443 32.21 -4.43 -12.82
C GLU A 443 31.89 -3.16 -13.64
N SER A 444 31.18 -2.19 -13.06
CA SER A 444 30.82 -0.93 -13.73
C SER A 444 31.74 0.26 -13.39
N ARG A 445 32.84 0.05 -12.62
CA ARG A 445 33.79 1.12 -12.27
C ARG A 445 35.25 0.70 -12.50
N MET A 446 35.62 0.50 -13.76
CA MET A 446 37.01 0.70 -14.17
C MET A 446 37.07 1.93 -15.06
N PRO A 447 37.74 3.03 -14.65
CA PRO A 447 38.08 4.09 -15.59
C PRO A 447 39.15 3.55 -16.51
N SER A 448 38.88 3.60 -17.82
CA SER A 448 39.90 3.49 -18.85
C SER A 448 40.84 4.67 -18.70
N SER A 449 42.02 4.46 -18.12
CA SER A 449 43.12 5.38 -18.20
C SER A 449 44.32 4.65 -18.73
N ALA A 450 44.61 4.87 -20.01
CA ALA A 450 45.93 5.10 -20.55
C ALA A 450 45.76 5.75 -21.94
#